data_c6527fcf0867c91a69b4927e6d65802f
#
_entry.id   c6527fcf0867c91a69b4927e6d65802f
#
_cell.length_a   1.000
_cell.length_b   1.000
_cell.length_c   1.000
_cell.angle_alpha   90.00
_cell.angle_beta   90.00
_cell.angle_gamma   90.00
#
_symmetry.space_group_name_H-M   'P 1'
#
loop_
_entity.id
_entity.type
_entity.pdbx_description
1 polymer ?
#
loop_
_entity_poly.entity_id
_entity_poly.type
_entity_poly.pdbx_seq_one_letter_code
_entity_poly.pdbx_strand_id
1 'polypeptide(L)'
;TKKHHAQKIIIPAGEQTKTFAQYNQTMESLLSHQLTRQTCIIALGGGATGDFAGFIAATLLRGVGFIQVPTTILAHDSSVGGKVGINSKHGKNLIGVFYRPKAVIYDLNFLETLPYTEVLSGYAEVYKHALLNGKEATQNIEAHFSSDKQLKSLNQLDYYLFKGIETKLHIVVEDEKEKGMRKFLNLGHTFGHAVEYEHKIPHGHAVMIGILYQFIVANEMLHTEYDIQ
;
A
#
# COMPACT_ATOMS: atom_id res chain seq x y z
N THR A 1 4.21 26.37 -23.40
CA THR A 1 4.15 25.05 -22.72
C THR A 1 4.59 23.96 -23.69
N LYS A 2 5.77 23.34 -23.46
CA LYS A 2 6.18 22.16 -24.23
C LYS A 2 5.17 21.06 -23.95
N LYS A 3 4.48 20.58 -25.01
CA LYS A 3 3.63 19.37 -24.91
C LYS A 3 4.56 18.19 -24.63
N HIS A 4 4.45 17.58 -23.47
CA HIS A 4 5.13 16.32 -23.17
C HIS A 4 4.35 15.20 -23.87
N HIS A 5 5.04 14.39 -24.68
CA HIS A 5 4.45 13.18 -25.26
C HIS A 5 4.53 12.06 -24.22
N ALA A 6 3.41 11.73 -23.59
CA ALA A 6 3.29 10.60 -22.70
C ALA A 6 2.73 9.40 -23.48
N GLN A 7 3.38 8.24 -23.34
CA GLN A 7 2.84 6.95 -23.79
C GLN A 7 1.96 6.37 -22.70
N LYS A 8 0.80 5.86 -23.07
CA LYS A 8 -0.16 5.27 -22.13
C LYS A 8 -0.15 3.74 -22.29
N ILE A 9 0.11 3.04 -21.21
CA ILE A 9 -0.01 1.58 -21.12
C ILE A 9 -1.10 1.26 -20.10
N ILE A 10 -2.10 0.49 -20.54
CA ILE A 10 -3.19 0.01 -19.66
C ILE A 10 -2.83 -1.39 -19.20
N ILE A 11 -2.84 -1.60 -17.90
CA ILE A 11 -2.58 -2.88 -17.25
C ILE A 11 -3.84 -3.39 -16.53
N PRO A 12 -3.97 -4.70 -16.28
CA PRO A 12 -5.07 -5.23 -15.49
C PRO A 12 -5.16 -4.58 -14.10
N ALA A 13 -6.36 -4.48 -13.56
CA ALA A 13 -6.57 -3.96 -12.21
C ALA A 13 -6.23 -5.01 -11.13
N GLY A 14 -5.78 -4.55 -9.96
CA GLY A 14 -5.54 -5.42 -8.80
C GLY A 14 -4.34 -6.36 -8.95
N GLU A 15 -4.30 -7.39 -8.12
CA GLU A 15 -3.15 -8.31 -7.99
C GLU A 15 -2.83 -9.12 -9.26
N GLN A 16 -3.79 -9.27 -10.17
CA GLN A 16 -3.55 -9.94 -11.46
C GLN A 16 -2.54 -9.21 -12.35
N THR A 17 -2.25 -7.94 -12.10
CA THR A 17 -1.19 -7.22 -12.81
C THR A 17 0.20 -7.69 -12.37
N LYS A 18 0.35 -8.18 -11.13
CA LYS A 18 1.65 -8.50 -10.53
C LYS A 18 2.15 -9.91 -10.92
N THR A 19 2.15 -10.23 -12.21
CA THR A 19 2.59 -11.53 -12.75
C THR A 19 3.79 -11.39 -13.68
N PHE A 20 4.57 -12.47 -13.84
CA PHE A 20 5.65 -12.51 -14.83
C PHE A 20 5.16 -12.31 -16.26
N ALA A 21 3.98 -12.84 -16.60
CA ALA A 21 3.41 -12.69 -17.92
C ALA A 21 3.14 -11.21 -18.23
N GLN A 22 2.49 -10.51 -17.28
CA GLN A 22 2.21 -9.08 -17.42
C GLN A 22 3.49 -8.25 -17.42
N TYR A 23 4.46 -8.63 -16.57
CA TYR A 23 5.77 -7.98 -16.53
C TYR A 23 6.47 -8.06 -17.90
N ASN A 24 6.56 -9.27 -18.46
CA ASN A 24 7.17 -9.47 -19.79
C ASN A 24 6.45 -8.67 -20.86
N GLN A 25 5.13 -8.76 -20.92
CA GLN A 25 4.33 -8.03 -21.90
C GLN A 25 4.53 -6.51 -21.81
N THR A 26 4.53 -5.97 -20.60
CA THR A 26 4.71 -4.54 -20.36
C THR A 26 6.13 -4.11 -20.70
N MET A 27 7.13 -4.90 -20.34
CA MET A 27 8.53 -4.62 -20.62
C MET A 27 8.81 -4.59 -22.13
N GLU A 28 8.32 -5.58 -22.89
CA GLU A 28 8.46 -5.63 -24.35
C GLU A 28 7.74 -4.45 -25.01
N SER A 29 6.53 -4.11 -24.54
CA SER A 29 5.82 -2.93 -25.02
C SER A 29 6.60 -1.63 -24.78
N LEU A 30 7.20 -1.47 -23.61
CA LEU A 30 8.04 -0.30 -23.32
C LEU A 30 9.28 -0.26 -24.21
N LEU A 31 9.99 -1.39 -24.35
CA LEU A 31 11.22 -1.48 -25.12
C LEU A 31 11.00 -1.28 -26.64
N SER A 32 9.77 -1.43 -27.14
CA SER A 32 9.43 -1.08 -28.52
C SER A 32 9.43 0.43 -28.79
N HIS A 33 9.47 1.26 -27.74
CA HIS A 33 9.59 2.71 -27.85
C HIS A 33 11.05 3.16 -27.73
N GLN A 34 11.36 4.36 -28.23
CA GLN A 34 12.68 4.96 -28.10
C GLN A 34 12.88 5.54 -26.68
N LEU A 35 13.10 4.67 -25.69
CA LEU A 35 13.30 5.06 -24.31
C LEU A 35 14.76 5.42 -24.04
N THR A 36 14.95 6.31 -23.08
CA THR A 36 16.25 6.69 -22.55
C THR A 36 16.28 6.53 -21.04
N ARG A 37 17.44 6.62 -20.43
CA ARG A 37 17.56 6.62 -18.96
C ARG A 37 16.90 7.83 -18.28
N GLN A 38 16.51 8.84 -19.03
CA GLN A 38 15.75 9.99 -18.54
C GLN A 38 14.24 9.76 -18.58
N THR A 39 13.81 8.64 -19.15
CA THR A 39 12.39 8.23 -19.12
C THR A 39 11.90 8.16 -17.67
N CYS A 40 10.68 8.60 -17.45
CA CYS A 40 10.02 8.52 -16.16
C CYS A 40 8.69 7.78 -16.32
N ILE A 41 8.45 6.76 -15.47
CA ILE A 41 7.19 6.03 -15.41
C ILE A 41 6.28 6.75 -14.43
N ILE A 42 5.04 7.00 -14.83
CA ILE A 42 3.99 7.51 -13.94
C ILE A 42 3.02 6.36 -13.68
N ALA A 43 2.98 5.91 -12.42
CA ALA A 43 2.10 4.85 -11.95
C ALA A 43 0.80 5.46 -11.42
N LEU A 44 -0.26 5.44 -12.22
CA LEU A 44 -1.59 5.92 -11.81
C LEU A 44 -2.46 4.71 -11.46
N GLY A 45 -2.80 4.53 -10.18
CA GLY A 45 -3.63 3.41 -9.71
C GLY A 45 -3.46 3.09 -8.23
N GLY A 46 -4.01 1.98 -7.80
CA GLY A 46 -3.87 1.47 -6.43
C GLY A 46 -2.48 0.87 -6.16
N GLY A 47 -2.32 0.28 -4.98
CA GLY A 47 -1.04 -0.28 -4.51
C GLY A 47 -0.42 -1.31 -5.45
N ALA A 48 -1.22 -2.23 -6.02
CA ALA A 48 -0.74 -3.22 -6.97
C ALA A 48 -0.12 -2.57 -8.23
N THR A 49 -0.72 -1.48 -8.72
CA THR A 49 -0.18 -0.69 -9.84
C THR A 49 1.15 -0.03 -9.46
N GLY A 50 1.23 0.54 -8.26
CA GLY A 50 2.45 1.18 -7.75
C GLY A 50 3.60 0.18 -7.61
N ASP A 51 3.35 -0.98 -7.01
CA ASP A 51 4.33 -2.06 -6.85
C ASP A 51 4.85 -2.56 -8.19
N PHE A 52 3.94 -2.86 -9.10
CA PHE A 52 4.26 -3.36 -10.44
C PHE A 52 5.05 -2.34 -11.26
N ALA A 53 4.56 -1.10 -11.35
CA ALA A 53 5.22 -0.05 -12.13
C ALA A 53 6.58 0.34 -11.53
N GLY A 54 6.70 0.33 -10.20
CA GLY A 54 7.99 0.55 -9.54
C GLY A 54 8.98 -0.56 -9.82
N PHE A 55 8.54 -1.84 -9.90
CA PHE A 55 9.39 -2.95 -10.28
C PHE A 55 9.82 -2.87 -11.76
N ILE A 56 8.92 -2.49 -12.66
CA ILE A 56 9.25 -2.16 -14.06
C ILE A 56 10.30 -1.04 -14.10
N ALA A 57 10.08 0.05 -13.37
CA ALA A 57 11.00 1.18 -13.35
C ALA A 57 12.40 0.80 -12.83
N ALA A 58 12.47 -0.04 -11.82
CA ALA A 58 13.72 -0.51 -11.23
C ALA A 58 14.55 -1.36 -12.21
N THR A 59 13.90 -2.09 -13.09
CA THR A 59 14.54 -3.05 -14.00
C THR A 59 14.72 -2.52 -15.42
N LEU A 60 13.84 -1.62 -15.89
CA LEU A 60 13.93 -1.00 -17.20
C LEU A 60 15.22 -0.18 -17.32
N LEU A 61 16.05 -0.47 -18.33
CA LEU A 61 17.34 0.19 -18.58
C LEU A 61 18.27 0.24 -17.36
N ARG A 62 18.15 -0.71 -16.44
CA ARG A 62 18.84 -0.80 -15.14
C ARG A 62 18.44 0.30 -14.14
N GLY A 63 17.23 0.83 -14.28
CA GLY A 63 16.64 1.82 -13.40
C GLY A 63 16.32 3.14 -14.11
N VAL A 64 15.02 3.46 -14.17
CA VAL A 64 14.50 4.75 -14.63
C VAL A 64 13.69 5.40 -13.53
N GLY A 65 13.53 6.72 -13.58
CA GLY A 65 12.71 7.41 -12.58
C GLY A 65 11.25 6.93 -12.63
N PHE A 66 10.57 6.93 -11.47
CA PHE A 66 9.12 6.75 -11.45
C PHE A 66 8.45 7.67 -10.43
N ILE A 67 7.19 7.98 -10.70
CA ILE A 67 6.31 8.78 -9.86
C ILE A 67 5.07 7.94 -9.59
N GLN A 68 4.64 7.88 -8.34
CA GLN A 68 3.37 7.24 -7.98
C GLN A 68 2.27 8.29 -7.86
N VAL A 69 1.09 7.95 -8.42
CA VAL A 69 -0.15 8.70 -8.26
C VAL A 69 -1.20 7.72 -7.72
N PRO A 70 -1.22 7.52 -6.39
CA PRO A 70 -2.13 6.57 -5.76
C PRO A 70 -3.59 6.97 -5.94
N THR A 71 -4.45 5.98 -6.19
CA THR A 71 -5.90 6.19 -6.36
C THR A 71 -6.75 5.41 -5.36
N THR A 72 -6.14 4.79 -4.34
CA THR A 72 -6.84 4.09 -3.26
C THR A 72 -6.32 4.55 -1.90
N ILE A 73 -7.16 4.45 -0.87
CA ILE A 73 -6.75 4.76 0.50
C ILE A 73 -5.60 3.86 0.93
N LEU A 74 -5.69 2.55 0.64
CA LEU A 74 -4.66 1.56 0.97
C LEU A 74 -3.27 1.93 0.40
N ALA A 75 -3.25 2.58 -0.76
CA ALA A 75 -1.99 2.95 -1.41
C ALA A 75 -1.20 4.04 -0.66
N HIS A 76 -1.77 4.70 0.36
CA HIS A 76 -0.99 5.59 1.25
C HIS A 76 0.11 4.80 1.97
N ASP A 77 -0.18 3.55 2.31
CA ASP A 77 0.81 2.67 2.93
C ASP A 77 1.81 2.13 1.90
N SER A 78 1.35 1.51 0.81
CA SER A 78 2.23 0.85 -0.16
C SER A 78 3.14 1.81 -0.93
N SER A 79 2.74 3.05 -1.16
CA SER A 79 3.56 4.05 -1.89
C SER A 79 4.77 4.56 -1.09
N VAL A 80 4.80 4.33 0.22
CA VAL A 80 5.88 4.76 1.12
C VAL A 80 6.78 3.58 1.48
N GLY A 81 8.09 3.78 1.38
CA GLY A 81 9.07 2.78 1.79
C GLY A 81 9.72 1.99 0.66
N GLY A 82 9.32 2.26 -0.59
CA GLY A 82 10.02 1.79 -1.79
C GLY A 82 10.04 0.27 -2.00
N LYS A 83 9.20 -0.49 -1.32
CA LYS A 83 9.01 -1.92 -1.63
C LYS A 83 8.20 -2.02 -2.92
N VAL A 84 8.78 -2.58 -3.97
CA VAL A 84 8.12 -2.80 -5.27
C VAL A 84 8.38 -4.22 -5.74
N GLY A 85 7.43 -4.83 -6.44
CA GLY A 85 7.59 -6.22 -6.83
C GLY A 85 6.38 -6.83 -7.51
N ILE A 86 6.55 -8.09 -7.85
CA ILE A 86 5.55 -8.96 -8.46
C ILE A 86 5.35 -10.25 -7.65
N ASN A 87 4.30 -10.95 -7.97
CA ASN A 87 3.94 -12.20 -7.33
C ASN A 87 4.58 -13.40 -8.06
N SER A 88 4.75 -14.50 -7.34
CA SER A 88 5.11 -15.78 -7.90
C SER A 88 4.02 -16.82 -7.60
N LYS A 89 4.12 -18.01 -8.21
CA LYS A 89 3.25 -19.13 -7.88
C LYS A 89 3.38 -19.61 -6.41
N HIS A 90 4.43 -19.19 -5.73
CA HIS A 90 4.71 -19.57 -4.35
C HIS A 90 4.22 -18.55 -3.31
N GLY A 91 3.79 -17.35 -3.75
CA GLY A 91 3.27 -16.33 -2.86
C GLY A 91 3.33 -14.92 -3.44
N LYS A 92 2.68 -13.99 -2.74
CA LYS A 92 2.66 -12.56 -3.06
C LYS A 92 4.00 -11.90 -2.70
N ASN A 93 4.41 -10.92 -3.51
CA ASN A 93 5.53 -10.01 -3.24
C ASN A 93 6.91 -10.68 -3.01
N LEU A 94 7.08 -11.95 -3.43
CA LEU A 94 8.33 -12.68 -3.23
C LEU A 94 9.44 -12.26 -4.20
N ILE A 95 9.10 -11.54 -5.25
CA ILE A 95 10.04 -11.06 -6.27
C ILE A 95 9.96 -9.56 -6.31
N GLY A 96 10.97 -8.90 -5.80
CA GLY A 96 10.95 -7.45 -5.68
C GLY A 96 12.30 -6.84 -5.36
N VAL A 97 12.27 -5.55 -5.22
CA VAL A 97 13.44 -4.73 -4.91
C VAL A 97 13.02 -3.50 -4.11
N PHE A 98 13.93 -2.93 -3.36
CA PHE A 98 13.75 -1.61 -2.77
C PHE A 98 14.08 -0.55 -3.81
N TYR A 99 13.06 0.13 -4.33
CA TYR A 99 13.20 1.19 -5.33
C TYR A 99 12.27 2.36 -5.02
N ARG A 100 12.83 3.50 -4.67
CA ARG A 100 12.07 4.66 -4.20
C ARG A 100 11.51 5.46 -5.38
N PRO A 101 10.23 5.88 -5.34
CA PRO A 101 9.70 6.83 -6.30
C PRO A 101 10.39 8.20 -6.14
N LYS A 102 10.50 8.95 -7.23
CA LYS A 102 10.94 10.34 -7.21
C LYS A 102 9.95 11.27 -6.53
N ALA A 103 8.66 10.94 -6.64
CA ALA A 103 7.56 11.63 -5.98
C ALA A 103 6.37 10.69 -5.81
N VAL A 104 5.55 10.97 -4.80
CA VAL A 104 4.21 10.43 -4.63
C VAL A 104 3.25 11.61 -4.66
N ILE A 105 2.30 11.60 -5.59
CA ILE A 105 1.30 12.67 -5.76
C ILE A 105 -0.04 12.08 -5.35
N TYR A 106 -0.56 12.49 -4.22
CA TYR A 106 -1.81 12.00 -3.66
C TYR A 106 -2.93 13.00 -3.95
N ASP A 107 -3.77 12.72 -4.94
CA ASP A 107 -4.96 13.51 -5.25
C ASP A 107 -6.19 12.82 -4.67
N LEU A 108 -6.78 13.41 -3.63
CA LEU A 108 -7.91 12.85 -2.91
C LEU A 108 -9.18 12.74 -3.75
N ASN A 109 -9.30 13.50 -4.84
CA ASN A 109 -10.45 13.38 -5.74
C ASN A 109 -10.58 11.98 -6.36
N PHE A 110 -9.48 11.24 -6.49
CA PHE A 110 -9.55 9.85 -6.94
C PHE A 110 -10.26 8.91 -5.97
N LEU A 111 -10.35 9.29 -4.69
CA LEU A 111 -10.97 8.47 -3.65
C LEU A 111 -12.51 8.55 -3.66
N GLU A 112 -13.08 9.59 -4.25
CA GLU A 112 -14.54 9.80 -4.28
C GLU A 112 -15.29 8.69 -5.04
N THR A 113 -14.61 8.00 -5.96
CA THR A 113 -15.19 6.94 -6.79
C THR A 113 -14.86 5.54 -6.30
N LEU A 114 -14.20 5.41 -5.13
CA LEU A 114 -13.83 4.09 -4.60
C LEU A 114 -15.07 3.28 -4.18
N PRO A 115 -15.11 1.98 -4.50
CA PRO A 115 -16.06 1.07 -3.88
C PRO A 115 -15.91 1.05 -2.35
N TYR A 116 -17.01 0.92 -1.63
CA TYR A 116 -16.98 0.93 -0.16
C TYR A 116 -16.07 -0.14 0.45
N THR A 117 -15.98 -1.30 -0.16
CA THR A 117 -15.06 -2.36 0.24
C THR A 117 -13.59 -1.93 0.17
N GLU A 118 -13.21 -1.12 -0.83
CA GLU A 118 -11.86 -0.55 -0.95
C GLU A 118 -11.63 0.57 0.08
N VAL A 119 -12.67 1.33 0.40
CA VAL A 119 -12.63 2.33 1.47
C VAL A 119 -12.33 1.65 2.81
N LEU A 120 -13.10 0.62 3.18
CA LEU A 120 -12.89 -0.16 4.41
C LEU A 120 -11.50 -0.80 4.46
N SER A 121 -11.08 -1.41 3.34
CA SER A 121 -9.75 -2.00 3.25
C SER A 121 -8.63 -0.97 3.48
N GLY A 122 -8.80 0.24 2.97
CA GLY A 122 -7.84 1.32 3.19
C GLY A 122 -7.80 1.83 4.63
N TYR A 123 -8.96 1.98 5.25
CA TYR A 123 -9.04 2.41 6.66
C TYR A 123 -8.39 1.43 7.63
N ALA A 124 -8.35 0.15 7.33
CA ALA A 124 -7.65 -0.84 8.14
C ALA A 124 -6.16 -0.47 8.34
N GLU A 125 -5.50 -0.05 7.28
CA GLU A 125 -4.10 0.39 7.36
C GLU A 125 -3.95 1.74 8.08
N VAL A 126 -4.90 2.67 7.89
CA VAL A 126 -4.93 3.94 8.63
C VAL A 126 -5.10 3.68 10.12
N TYR A 127 -5.98 2.78 10.50
CA TYR A 127 -6.19 2.36 11.88
C TYR A 127 -4.95 1.66 12.47
N LYS A 128 -4.32 0.77 11.72
CA LYS A 128 -3.05 0.15 12.12
C LYS A 128 -1.98 1.20 12.44
N HIS A 129 -1.86 2.24 11.63
CA HIS A 129 -0.92 3.33 11.92
C HIS A 129 -1.30 4.12 13.18
N ALA A 130 -2.59 4.30 13.45
CA ALA A 130 -3.04 4.91 14.70
C ALA A 130 -2.67 4.06 15.91
N LEU A 131 -2.83 2.73 15.84
CA LEU A 131 -2.39 1.80 16.89
C LEU A 131 -0.88 1.92 17.16
N LEU A 132 -0.06 2.03 16.11
CA LEU A 132 1.39 2.20 16.25
C LEU A 132 1.79 3.55 16.85
N ASN A 133 0.95 4.57 16.70
CA ASN A 133 1.13 5.90 17.33
C ASN A 133 0.66 5.97 18.77
N GLY A 134 0.00 4.93 19.27
CA GLY A 134 -0.41 4.81 20.67
C GLY A 134 -1.86 5.22 20.95
N LYS A 135 -2.23 5.14 22.23
CA LYS A 135 -3.61 5.21 22.70
C LYS A 135 -4.37 6.47 22.25
N GLU A 136 -3.75 7.63 22.31
CA GLU A 136 -4.42 8.88 21.95
C GLU A 136 -4.80 8.91 20.47
N ALA A 137 -3.88 8.49 19.58
CA ALA A 137 -4.14 8.42 18.15
C ALA A 137 -5.26 7.41 17.82
N THR A 138 -5.26 6.26 18.51
CA THR A 138 -6.30 5.24 18.37
C THR A 138 -7.67 5.77 18.80
N GLN A 139 -7.77 6.38 19.98
CA GLN A 139 -9.03 6.97 20.45
C GLN A 139 -9.57 8.08 19.53
N ASN A 140 -8.69 8.90 18.97
CA ASN A 140 -9.07 9.96 18.05
C ASN A 140 -9.67 9.41 16.76
N ILE A 141 -9.07 8.37 16.16
CA ILE A 141 -9.59 7.77 14.94
C ILE A 141 -10.89 7.01 15.19
N GLU A 142 -11.03 6.32 16.31
CA GLU A 142 -12.25 5.60 16.71
C GLU A 142 -13.41 6.57 16.93
N ALA A 143 -13.19 7.67 17.63
CA ALA A 143 -14.20 8.70 17.84
C ALA A 143 -14.66 9.35 16.53
N HIS A 144 -13.75 9.51 15.57
CA HIS A 144 -14.05 10.13 14.28
C HIS A 144 -14.77 9.16 13.33
N PHE A 145 -14.36 7.90 13.27
CA PHE A 145 -14.89 6.89 12.36
C PHE A 145 -15.75 5.83 13.07
N SER A 146 -16.65 6.28 13.95
CA SER A 146 -17.50 5.40 14.75
C SER A 146 -18.70 4.81 13.99
N SER A 147 -18.88 5.14 12.72
CA SER A 147 -20.01 4.63 11.92
C SER A 147 -19.69 4.54 10.43
N ASP A 148 -20.39 3.65 9.73
CA ASP A 148 -20.35 3.51 8.26
C ASP A 148 -20.56 4.83 7.52
N LYS A 149 -21.40 5.70 8.06
CA LYS A 149 -21.68 7.02 7.45
C LYS A 149 -20.43 7.91 7.47
N GLN A 150 -19.69 7.89 8.57
CA GLN A 150 -18.45 8.66 8.70
C GLN A 150 -17.35 8.10 7.79
N LEU A 151 -17.18 6.78 7.75
CA LEU A 151 -16.25 6.12 6.84
C LEU A 151 -16.54 6.43 5.36
N LYS A 152 -17.82 6.43 4.97
CA LYS A 152 -18.23 6.76 3.59
C LYS A 152 -18.08 8.24 3.25
N SER A 153 -18.11 9.13 4.23
CA SER A 153 -18.04 10.57 3.99
C SER A 153 -16.65 11.05 3.57
N LEU A 154 -15.61 10.26 3.80
CA LEU A 154 -14.19 10.61 3.61
C LEU A 154 -13.78 11.91 4.34
N ASN A 155 -14.58 12.36 5.31
CA ASN A 155 -14.34 13.59 6.04
C ASN A 155 -13.04 13.48 6.86
N GLN A 156 -12.19 14.50 6.82
CA GLN A 156 -10.86 14.53 7.46
C GLN A 156 -9.93 13.37 7.06
N LEU A 157 -10.24 12.66 5.99
CA LEU A 157 -9.40 11.56 5.52
C LEU A 157 -7.99 12.04 5.18
N ASP A 158 -7.85 13.23 4.63
CA ASP A 158 -6.57 13.90 4.35
C ASP A 158 -5.67 13.97 5.59
N TYR A 159 -6.22 14.35 6.73
CA TYR A 159 -5.52 14.40 8.01
C TYR A 159 -5.02 13.02 8.44
N TYR A 160 -5.90 12.00 8.44
CA TYR A 160 -5.54 10.66 8.88
C TYR A 160 -4.59 9.96 7.92
N LEU A 161 -4.73 10.17 6.60
CA LEU A 161 -3.76 9.69 5.61
C LEU A 161 -2.38 10.33 5.82
N PHE A 162 -2.35 11.64 6.04
CA PHE A 162 -1.09 12.35 6.33
C PHE A 162 -0.41 11.77 7.58
N LYS A 163 -1.17 11.55 8.66
CA LYS A 163 -0.65 10.95 9.89
C LYS A 163 -0.14 9.52 9.68
N GLY A 164 -0.84 8.71 8.90
CA GLY A 164 -0.38 7.38 8.54
C GLY A 164 0.93 7.40 7.72
N ILE A 165 1.01 8.29 6.74
CA ILE A 165 2.23 8.50 5.93
C ILE A 165 3.39 8.98 6.81
N GLU A 166 3.16 9.95 7.70
CA GLU A 166 4.16 10.47 8.64
C GLU A 166 4.73 9.37 9.54
N THR A 167 3.83 8.55 10.13
CA THR A 167 4.21 7.40 10.97
C THR A 167 5.09 6.43 10.19
N LYS A 168 4.66 6.06 8.99
CA LYS A 168 5.41 5.12 8.17
C LYS A 168 6.75 5.68 7.72
N LEU A 169 6.79 6.94 7.30
CA LEU A 169 8.03 7.61 6.90
C LEU A 169 9.05 7.63 8.03
N HIS A 170 8.63 7.97 9.24
CA HIS A 170 9.50 7.96 10.42
C HIS A 170 10.15 6.59 10.63
N ILE A 171 9.34 5.53 10.63
CA ILE A 171 9.80 4.16 10.80
C ILE A 171 10.73 3.71 9.65
N VAL A 172 10.37 4.06 8.40
CA VAL A 172 11.14 3.65 7.20
C VAL A 172 12.48 4.37 7.11
N VAL A 173 12.55 5.64 7.53
CA VAL A 173 13.83 6.40 7.54
C VAL A 173 14.81 5.78 8.53
N GLU A 174 14.34 5.34 9.68
CA GLU A 174 15.18 4.71 10.71
C GLU A 174 15.58 3.26 10.35
N ASP A 175 14.71 2.52 9.66
CA ASP A 175 14.95 1.12 9.31
C ASP A 175 14.50 0.78 7.89
N GLU A 176 15.23 1.26 6.90
CA GLU A 176 14.89 1.06 5.48
C GLU A 176 14.77 -0.42 5.08
N LYS A 177 15.63 -1.27 5.65
CA LYS A 177 15.75 -2.69 5.26
C LYS A 177 15.00 -3.67 6.16
N GLU A 178 14.14 -3.16 7.05
CA GLU A 178 13.28 -3.98 7.91
C GLU A 178 14.04 -4.98 8.80
N LYS A 179 15.12 -4.52 9.39
CA LYS A 179 15.91 -5.33 10.33
C LYS A 179 15.48 -5.15 11.79
N GLY A 180 14.80 -4.05 12.11
CA GLY A 180 14.39 -3.66 13.46
C GLY A 180 12.95 -3.17 13.53
N MET A 181 12.78 -1.87 13.80
CA MET A 181 11.49 -1.22 14.09
C MET A 181 10.46 -1.34 12.95
N ARG A 182 10.90 -1.38 11.70
CA ARG A 182 9.99 -1.51 10.55
C ARG A 182 9.16 -2.78 10.57
N LYS A 183 9.57 -3.81 11.33
CA LYS A 183 8.77 -5.04 11.52
C LYS A 183 7.42 -4.77 12.18
N PHE A 184 7.29 -3.72 12.99
CA PHE A 184 6.01 -3.34 13.61
C PHE A 184 4.95 -2.92 12.59
N LEU A 185 5.35 -2.47 11.39
CA LEU A 185 4.42 -2.23 10.29
C LEU A 185 3.69 -3.49 9.82
N ASN A 186 4.17 -4.68 10.19
CA ASN A 186 3.54 -5.96 9.91
C ASN A 186 2.54 -6.39 11.00
N LEU A 187 2.11 -5.49 11.88
CA LEU A 187 1.04 -5.75 12.84
C LEU A 187 -0.19 -6.28 12.11
N GLY A 188 -0.73 -7.42 12.53
CA GLY A 188 -1.84 -8.10 11.88
C GLY A 188 -1.49 -8.93 10.64
N HIS A 189 -0.34 -8.70 10.00
CA HIS A 189 -0.03 -9.29 8.70
C HIS A 189 0.27 -10.79 8.74
N THR A 190 0.89 -11.32 9.80
CA THR A 190 1.27 -12.74 9.85
C THR A 190 0.05 -13.65 9.71
N PHE A 191 -0.97 -13.45 10.53
CA PHE A 191 -2.22 -14.20 10.43
C PHE A 191 -3.09 -13.69 9.29
N GLY A 192 -3.14 -12.37 9.10
CA GLY A 192 -3.90 -11.72 8.03
C GLY A 192 -3.55 -12.24 6.63
N HIS A 193 -2.27 -12.39 6.30
CA HIS A 193 -1.87 -12.93 4.99
C HIS A 193 -2.33 -14.38 4.78
N ALA A 194 -2.35 -15.21 5.83
CA ALA A 194 -2.87 -16.57 5.73
C ALA A 194 -4.38 -16.56 5.43
N VAL A 195 -5.14 -15.71 6.15
CA VAL A 195 -6.59 -15.53 5.93
C VAL A 195 -6.88 -14.95 4.55
N GLU A 196 -6.13 -13.94 4.13
CA GLU A 196 -6.24 -13.33 2.79
C GLU A 196 -6.00 -14.36 1.68
N TYR A 197 -4.97 -15.19 1.84
CA TYR A 197 -4.64 -16.21 0.86
C TYR A 197 -5.71 -17.28 0.73
N GLU A 198 -6.21 -17.80 1.85
CA GLU A 198 -7.21 -18.88 1.89
C GLU A 198 -8.59 -18.39 1.44
N HIS A 199 -9.04 -17.25 1.97
CA HIS A 199 -10.43 -16.79 1.80
C HIS A 199 -10.61 -15.75 0.70
N LYS A 200 -9.53 -15.26 0.08
CA LYS A 200 -9.55 -14.24 -1.00
C LYS A 200 -10.31 -12.96 -0.63
N ILE A 201 -10.28 -12.60 0.65
CA ILE A 201 -10.88 -11.34 1.13
C ILE A 201 -9.97 -10.14 0.87
N PRO A 202 -10.48 -8.90 0.89
CA PRO A 202 -9.67 -7.70 0.75
C PRO A 202 -8.55 -7.63 1.79
N HIS A 203 -7.38 -7.14 1.38
CA HIS A 203 -6.18 -7.10 2.22
C HIS A 203 -6.43 -6.45 3.59
N GLY A 204 -7.00 -5.25 3.63
CA GLY A 204 -7.24 -4.55 4.89
C GLY A 204 -8.19 -5.30 5.84
N HIS A 205 -9.21 -5.99 5.30
CA HIS A 205 -10.08 -6.85 6.12
C HIS A 205 -9.27 -7.98 6.77
N ALA A 206 -8.38 -8.61 6.01
CA ALA A 206 -7.51 -9.66 6.52
C ALA A 206 -6.53 -9.12 7.59
N VAL A 207 -5.99 -7.93 7.39
CA VAL A 207 -5.11 -7.27 8.37
C VAL A 207 -5.85 -6.98 9.67
N MET A 208 -7.09 -6.47 9.62
CA MET A 208 -7.89 -6.24 10.83
C MET A 208 -8.18 -7.53 11.59
N ILE A 209 -8.53 -8.61 10.90
CA ILE A 209 -8.68 -9.94 11.52
C ILE A 209 -7.37 -10.37 12.18
N GLY A 210 -6.25 -10.13 11.51
CA GLY A 210 -4.93 -10.44 12.05
C GLY A 210 -4.55 -9.63 13.28
N ILE A 211 -4.92 -8.34 13.34
CA ILE A 211 -4.71 -7.46 14.51
C ILE A 211 -5.55 -7.97 15.68
N LEU A 212 -6.83 -8.25 15.46
CA LEU A 212 -7.72 -8.81 16.48
C LEU A 212 -7.16 -10.13 17.04
N TYR A 213 -6.74 -11.03 16.17
CA TYR A 213 -6.11 -12.29 16.57
C TYR A 213 -4.87 -12.06 17.43
N GLN A 214 -3.99 -11.13 17.06
CA GLN A 214 -2.78 -10.83 17.84
C GLN A 214 -3.10 -10.26 19.21
N PHE A 215 -4.14 -9.43 19.35
CA PHE A 215 -4.57 -8.92 20.64
C PHE A 215 -5.16 -10.01 21.54
N ILE A 216 -5.96 -10.92 20.98
CA ILE A 216 -6.47 -12.09 21.72
C ILE A 216 -5.30 -12.94 22.23
N VAL A 217 -4.34 -13.25 21.36
CA VAL A 217 -3.16 -14.03 21.76
C VAL A 217 -2.32 -13.30 22.81
N ALA A 218 -2.16 -11.98 22.69
CA ALA A 218 -1.42 -11.20 23.68
C ALA A 218 -2.13 -11.19 25.04
N ASN A 219 -3.44 -11.05 25.08
CA ASN A 219 -4.22 -11.11 26.31
C ASN A 219 -4.05 -12.47 27.01
N GLU A 220 -4.12 -13.56 26.27
CA GLU A 220 -3.99 -14.91 26.81
C GLU A 220 -2.56 -15.24 27.26
N MET A 221 -1.55 -14.92 26.43
CA MET A 221 -0.17 -15.36 26.67
C MET A 221 0.64 -14.41 27.52
N LEU A 222 0.37 -13.10 27.43
CA LEU A 222 1.14 -12.06 28.11
C LEU A 222 0.36 -11.41 29.28
N HIS A 223 -0.88 -11.87 29.53
CA HIS A 223 -1.78 -11.32 30.54
C HIS A 223 -1.98 -9.80 30.37
N THR A 224 -2.08 -9.34 29.13
CA THR A 224 -2.45 -7.97 28.80
C THR A 224 -3.97 -7.81 28.86
N GLU A 225 -4.44 -6.57 28.92
CA GLU A 225 -5.88 -6.23 28.97
C GLU A 225 -6.25 -5.34 27.79
N TYR A 226 -5.88 -5.76 26.57
CA TYR A 226 -6.33 -5.05 25.37
C TYR A 226 -7.84 -5.22 25.21
N ASP A 227 -8.53 -4.10 24.97
CA ASP A 227 -9.94 -4.11 24.60
C ASP A 227 -10.08 -4.66 23.17
N ILE A 228 -10.89 -5.70 23.01
CA ILE A 228 -11.11 -6.42 21.76
C ILE A 228 -12.60 -6.41 21.34
N GLN A 229 -13.43 -5.53 21.95
CA GLN A 229 -14.86 -5.38 21.62
C GLN A 229 -15.09 -4.54 20.36
#